data_d6a775290dd9cf5829657c0f570845e4
#
_entry.id   d6a775290dd9cf5829657c0f570845e4
#
_cell.length_a   1.000
_cell.length_b   1.000
_cell.length_c   1.000
_cell.angle_alpha   90.00
_cell.angle_beta   90.00
_cell.angle_gamma   90.00
#
_symmetry.space_group_name_H-M   'P 1'
#
loop_
_entity.id
_entity.type
_entity.pdbx_description
1 polymer ?
#
loop_
_entity_poly.entity_id
_entity_poly.type
_entity_poly.pdbx_seq_one_letter_code
_entity_poly.pdbx_strand_id
1 'polypeptide(L)'
;MKFAFKALSLAVLGAASTFTFAEAPASEHTISGNIGVLSSYNLRGITNVPENKDATIQGGLDYSHASGFYAGWWGSTLNYGDDLPNGFENDFYAGYNGSINDDLGYTAGLTYYYYYDIDTSDANGLETMLGLSYKDFGLTAQTLLEDVSWGNAGDTYIKASY
;
A
#
# COMPACT_ATOMS: atom_id res chain seq x y z
N MET A 1 -6.06 15.91 28.66
CA MET A 1 -5.13 16.09 27.54
C MET A 1 -5.68 15.26 26.39
N LYS A 2 -6.09 15.89 25.29
CA LYS A 2 -6.67 15.21 24.14
C LYS A 2 -5.53 14.87 23.19
N PHE A 3 -5.15 13.60 23.10
CA PHE A 3 -4.19 13.11 22.11
C PHE A 3 -4.90 13.06 20.75
N ALA A 4 -4.56 13.98 19.87
CA ALA A 4 -4.95 13.90 18.47
C ALA A 4 -3.93 13.01 17.76
N PHE A 5 -4.25 11.74 17.57
CA PHE A 5 -3.50 10.88 16.68
C PHE A 5 -3.69 11.39 15.25
N LYS A 6 -2.66 11.98 14.68
CA LYS A 6 -2.60 12.17 13.22
C LYS A 6 -2.34 10.80 12.61
N ALA A 7 -3.36 10.17 12.07
CA ALA A 7 -3.21 8.97 11.29
C ALA A 7 -2.31 9.30 10.10
N LEU A 8 -1.14 8.69 10.05
CA LEU A 8 -0.28 8.72 8.87
C LEU A 8 -0.95 7.81 7.82
N SER A 9 -1.77 8.43 6.98
CA SER A 9 -2.38 7.73 5.86
C SER A 9 -1.26 7.26 4.94
N LEU A 10 -1.08 5.96 4.82
CA LEU A 10 -0.23 5.37 3.80
C LEU A 10 -0.92 5.66 2.46
N ALA A 11 -0.60 6.78 1.85
CA ALA A 11 -1.06 7.10 0.51
C ALA A 11 -0.26 6.24 -0.47
N VAL A 12 -0.81 5.11 -0.86
CA VAL A 12 -0.50 4.55 -2.16
C VAL A 12 -0.94 5.60 -3.17
N LEU A 13 0.00 6.18 -3.89
CA LEU A 13 -0.21 7.29 -4.81
C LEU A 13 -1.00 6.84 -6.04
N GLY A 14 -2.31 6.85 -5.89
CA GLY A 14 -3.22 7.09 -6.98
C GLY A 14 -4.02 8.33 -6.61
N ALA A 15 -4.27 9.25 -7.51
CA ALA A 15 -5.18 10.37 -7.29
C ALA A 15 -6.59 9.82 -7.11
N ALA A 16 -6.90 9.34 -5.89
CA ALA A 16 -8.22 8.87 -5.53
C ALA A 16 -8.97 10.02 -4.84
N SER A 17 -10.11 10.39 -5.38
CA SER A 17 -11.08 11.23 -4.70
C SER A 17 -11.56 10.53 -3.44
N THR A 18 -11.15 11.00 -2.27
CA THR A 18 -11.61 10.50 -0.99
C THR A 18 -13.03 10.97 -0.72
N PHE A 19 -13.97 10.04 -0.60
CA PHE A 19 -15.28 10.35 -0.03
C PHE A 19 -15.13 10.32 1.50
N THR A 20 -15.18 11.46 2.14
CA THR A 20 -15.24 11.55 3.60
C THR A 20 -16.69 11.40 4.06
N PHE A 21 -16.97 10.38 4.85
CA PHE A 21 -18.23 10.29 5.58
C PHE A 21 -18.12 11.06 6.91
N ALA A 22 -19.23 11.67 7.34
CA ALA A 22 -19.29 12.53 8.52
C ALA A 22 -18.78 11.83 9.79
N GLU A 23 -18.06 12.61 10.61
CA GLU A 23 -17.41 12.24 11.84
C GLU A 23 -18.39 11.65 12.87
N ALA A 24 -18.35 10.34 13.06
CA ALA A 24 -18.94 9.69 14.23
C ALA A 24 -17.98 9.86 15.43
N PRO A 25 -18.45 9.71 16.69
CA PRO A 25 -17.56 9.76 17.85
C PRO A 25 -16.41 8.77 17.66
N ALA A 26 -15.18 9.18 18.01
CA ALA A 26 -13.96 8.44 17.73
C ALA A 26 -14.09 6.97 18.16
N SER A 27 -14.34 6.11 17.18
CA SER A 27 -14.38 4.66 17.36
C SER A 27 -12.96 4.16 17.54
N GLU A 28 -12.77 3.16 18.40
CA GLU A 28 -11.49 2.46 18.48
C GLU A 28 -11.14 1.75 17.17
N HIS A 29 -12.15 1.54 16.32
CA HIS A 29 -12.05 0.87 15.04
C HIS A 29 -12.43 1.85 13.92
N THR A 30 -11.61 1.95 12.89
CA THR A 30 -11.89 2.71 11.68
C THR A 30 -11.76 1.79 10.47
N ILE A 31 -12.75 1.88 9.57
CA ILE A 31 -12.70 1.20 8.27
C ILE A 31 -12.86 2.29 7.22
N SER A 32 -11.98 2.27 6.22
CA SER A 32 -12.06 3.14 5.05
C SER A 32 -11.91 2.33 3.77
N GLY A 33 -12.38 2.88 2.68
CA GLY A 33 -12.22 2.26 1.36
C GLY A 33 -12.04 3.31 0.29
N ASN A 34 -11.40 2.92 -0.79
CA ASN A 34 -11.20 3.76 -1.96
C ASN A 34 -11.37 2.92 -3.24
N ILE A 35 -11.71 3.60 -4.33
CA ILE A 35 -11.73 3.05 -5.67
C ILE A 35 -11.40 4.16 -6.66
N GLY A 36 -10.63 3.84 -7.68
CA GLY A 36 -10.24 4.78 -8.73
C GLY A 36 -10.06 4.11 -10.08
N VAL A 37 -10.10 4.93 -11.13
CA VAL A 37 -9.72 4.54 -12.49
C VAL A 37 -8.53 5.39 -12.87
N LEU A 38 -7.45 4.73 -13.26
CA LEU A 38 -6.20 5.38 -13.68
C LEU A 38 -5.95 5.10 -15.16
N SER A 39 -5.30 6.03 -15.85
CA SER A 39 -4.95 5.87 -17.26
C SER A 39 -3.85 4.84 -17.49
N SER A 40 -3.08 4.53 -16.46
CA SER A 40 -2.04 3.48 -16.48
C SER A 40 -1.67 3.11 -15.04
N TYR A 41 -1.12 1.92 -14.85
CA TYR A 41 -0.54 1.51 -13.59
C TYR A 41 0.96 1.77 -13.60
N ASN A 42 1.47 2.38 -12.56
CA ASN A 42 2.87 2.74 -12.43
C ASN A 42 3.34 2.44 -11.01
N LEU A 43 3.99 1.29 -10.83
CA LEU A 43 4.52 0.89 -9.53
C LEU A 43 5.83 1.64 -9.26
N ARG A 44 5.84 2.47 -8.20
CA ARG A 44 7.06 3.11 -7.68
C ARG A 44 7.83 3.95 -8.71
N GLY A 45 7.14 4.48 -9.72
CA GLY A 45 7.75 5.26 -10.79
C GLY A 45 8.41 4.43 -11.88
N ILE A 46 8.29 3.11 -11.82
CA ILE A 46 8.79 2.19 -12.84
C ILE A 46 7.64 1.83 -13.77
N THR A 47 7.79 2.11 -15.05
CA THR A 47 6.87 1.64 -16.06
C THR A 47 7.35 0.31 -16.59
N ASN A 48 6.74 -0.77 -16.16
CA ASN A 48 6.97 -2.07 -16.76
C ASN A 48 6.12 -2.18 -18.03
N VAL A 49 6.77 -2.17 -19.19
CA VAL A 49 6.09 -2.48 -20.44
C VAL A 49 6.21 -4.00 -20.65
N PRO A 50 5.11 -4.72 -20.88
CA PRO A 50 3.78 -4.26 -21.31
C PRO A 50 2.77 -3.99 -20.20
N GLU A 51 3.15 -4.09 -18.93
CA GLU A 51 2.23 -3.80 -17.82
C GLU A 51 1.56 -2.45 -18.04
N ASN A 52 0.25 -2.49 -18.12
CA ASN A 52 -0.59 -1.29 -18.02
C ASN A 52 -0.37 -0.19 -19.06
N LYS A 53 -0.39 -0.55 -20.33
CA LYS A 53 -0.64 0.46 -21.38
C LYS A 53 -2.05 1.05 -21.27
N ASP A 54 -2.98 0.37 -20.62
CA ASP A 54 -4.40 0.69 -20.59
C ASP A 54 -4.84 1.20 -19.23
N ALA A 55 -6.07 1.71 -19.19
CA ALA A 55 -6.69 2.15 -17.95
C ALA A 55 -6.85 0.97 -16.97
N THR A 56 -6.55 1.22 -15.70
CA THR A 56 -6.71 0.25 -14.63
C THR A 56 -7.76 0.70 -13.62
N ILE A 57 -8.43 -0.27 -13.01
CA ILE A 57 -9.28 -0.04 -11.85
C ILE A 57 -8.50 -0.48 -10.63
N GLN A 58 -8.35 0.43 -9.67
CA GLN A 58 -7.62 0.20 -8.43
C GLN A 58 -8.49 0.57 -7.25
N GLY A 59 -8.31 -0.11 -6.13
CA GLY A 59 -9.05 0.21 -4.91
C GLY A 59 -8.65 -0.67 -3.74
N GLY A 60 -9.15 -0.33 -2.55
CA GLY A 60 -8.81 -1.06 -1.36
C GLY A 60 -9.73 -0.82 -0.19
N LEU A 61 -9.51 -1.60 0.85
CA LEU A 61 -10.14 -1.48 2.15
C LEU A 61 -9.06 -1.44 3.22
N ASP A 62 -9.15 -0.46 4.10
CA ASP A 62 -8.22 -0.26 5.21
C ASP A 62 -8.97 -0.40 6.52
N TYR A 63 -8.37 -1.10 7.46
CA TYR A 63 -8.77 -1.15 8.85
C TYR A 63 -7.66 -0.56 9.72
N SER A 64 -8.02 0.26 10.66
CA SER A 64 -7.12 0.73 11.72
C SER A 64 -7.78 0.70 13.09
N HIS A 65 -6.97 0.40 14.11
CA HIS A 65 -7.37 0.37 15.50
C HIS A 65 -6.62 1.44 16.30
N ALA A 66 -7.27 1.98 17.32
CA ALA A 66 -6.71 3.04 18.17
C ALA A 66 -5.40 2.63 18.89
N SER A 67 -5.13 1.32 19.03
CA SER A 67 -3.85 0.82 19.55
C SER A 67 -2.67 1.06 18.61
N GLY A 68 -2.92 1.35 17.34
CA GLY A 68 -1.91 1.46 16.29
C GLY A 68 -1.86 0.28 15.31
N PHE A 69 -2.56 -0.82 15.61
CA PHE A 69 -2.69 -1.93 14.67
C PHE A 69 -3.45 -1.49 13.41
N TYR A 70 -3.00 -1.94 12.26
CA TYR A 70 -3.69 -1.78 10.98
C TYR A 70 -3.61 -3.05 10.14
N ALA A 71 -4.59 -3.23 9.27
CA ALA A 71 -4.59 -4.24 8.23
C ALA A 71 -5.40 -3.74 7.04
N GLY A 72 -5.14 -4.26 5.86
CA GLY A 72 -5.89 -3.87 4.69
C GLY A 72 -5.66 -4.80 3.50
N TRP A 73 -6.39 -4.46 2.47
CA TRP A 73 -6.28 -5.07 1.16
C TRP A 73 -6.35 -3.96 0.11
N TRP A 74 -5.48 -4.04 -0.88
CA TRP A 74 -5.54 -3.23 -2.08
C TRP A 74 -5.51 -4.14 -3.29
N GLY A 75 -6.10 -3.72 -4.40
CA GLY A 75 -6.06 -4.49 -5.62
C GLY A 75 -6.11 -3.62 -6.86
N SER A 76 -5.60 -4.18 -7.95
CA SER A 76 -5.56 -3.56 -9.27
C SER A 76 -5.80 -4.56 -10.38
N THR A 77 -6.56 -4.15 -11.38
CA THR A 77 -6.54 -4.87 -12.65
C THR A 77 -5.17 -4.70 -13.30
N LEU A 78 -4.66 -5.77 -13.91
CA LEU A 78 -3.41 -5.81 -14.65
C LEU A 78 -3.69 -6.18 -16.10
N ASN A 79 -2.96 -5.54 -17.03
CA ASN A 79 -2.99 -5.86 -18.45
C ASN A 79 -1.55 -6.04 -18.95
N TYR A 80 -1.19 -7.26 -19.29
CA TYR A 80 0.14 -7.62 -19.75
C TYR A 80 0.29 -7.56 -21.29
N GLY A 81 -0.72 -7.05 -21.99
CA GLY A 81 -0.75 -6.94 -23.46
C GLY A 81 -1.52 -8.09 -24.13
N ASP A 82 -1.52 -8.06 -25.46
CA ASP A 82 -2.41 -8.90 -26.28
C ASP A 82 -2.09 -10.41 -26.21
N ASP A 83 -0.86 -10.77 -25.83
CA ASP A 83 -0.36 -12.14 -25.84
C ASP A 83 -0.35 -12.82 -24.47
N LEU A 84 -0.71 -12.12 -23.39
CA LEU A 84 -0.73 -12.64 -22.03
C LEU A 84 -2.11 -12.45 -21.38
N PRO A 85 -2.51 -13.35 -20.47
CA PRO A 85 -3.78 -13.20 -19.76
C PRO A 85 -3.77 -11.92 -18.92
N ASN A 86 -4.94 -11.28 -18.86
CA ASN A 86 -5.15 -10.19 -17.91
C ASN A 86 -5.18 -10.76 -16.50
N GLY A 87 -4.47 -10.13 -15.57
CA GLY A 87 -4.40 -10.54 -14.18
C GLY A 87 -5.04 -9.56 -13.22
N PHE A 88 -5.00 -9.94 -11.96
CA PHE A 88 -5.42 -9.07 -10.88
C PHE A 88 -4.41 -9.14 -9.73
N GLU A 89 -3.88 -7.99 -9.34
CA GLU A 89 -3.00 -7.85 -8.18
C GLU A 89 -3.82 -7.68 -6.91
N ASN A 90 -3.43 -8.40 -5.87
CA ASN A 90 -4.01 -8.29 -4.54
C ASN A 90 -2.87 -8.13 -3.52
N ASP A 91 -2.86 -7.03 -2.81
CA ASP A 91 -1.91 -6.73 -1.76
C ASP A 91 -2.62 -6.83 -0.41
N PHE A 92 -2.27 -7.83 0.37
CA PHE A 92 -2.73 -7.97 1.73
C PHE A 92 -1.66 -7.46 2.68
N TYR A 93 -2.00 -6.49 3.51
CA TYR A 93 -1.04 -5.88 4.41
C TYR A 93 -1.55 -5.80 5.83
N ALA A 94 -0.61 -5.88 6.77
CA ALA A 94 -0.87 -5.64 8.18
C ALA A 94 0.37 -5.11 8.88
N GLY A 95 0.17 -4.38 9.97
CA GLY A 95 1.27 -3.82 10.72
C GLY A 95 0.83 -3.02 11.94
N TYR A 96 1.78 -2.26 12.43
CA TYR A 96 1.62 -1.46 13.62
C TYR A 96 2.26 -0.08 13.45
N ASN A 97 1.52 0.95 13.81
CA ASN A 97 1.97 2.33 13.91
C ASN A 97 2.14 2.69 15.38
N GLY A 98 3.31 3.16 15.76
CA GLY A 98 3.60 3.58 17.13
C GLY A 98 4.16 4.99 17.20
N SER A 99 4.06 5.59 18.38
CA SER A 99 4.68 6.88 18.71
C SER A 99 5.82 6.64 19.69
N ILE A 100 6.99 7.23 19.40
CA ILE A 100 8.13 7.29 20.33
C ILE A 100 7.96 8.52 21.24
N ASN A 101 7.52 9.64 20.67
CA ASN A 101 7.13 10.87 21.36
C ASN A 101 6.13 11.66 20.50
N ASP A 102 5.80 12.91 20.90
CA ASP A 102 4.80 13.74 20.22
C ASP A 102 5.18 14.07 18.77
N ASP A 103 6.46 14.10 18.43
CA ASP A 103 6.94 14.46 17.09
C ASP A 103 7.44 13.26 16.28
N LEU A 104 7.80 12.15 16.92
CA LEU A 104 8.46 11.00 16.29
C LEU A 104 7.59 9.76 16.37
N GLY A 105 7.23 9.23 15.22
CA GLY A 105 6.48 7.99 15.06
C GLY A 105 7.24 6.95 14.24
N TYR A 106 6.75 5.72 14.29
CA TYR A 106 7.26 4.62 13.47
C TYR A 106 6.12 3.76 12.95
N THR A 107 6.40 3.03 11.88
CA THR A 107 5.54 1.94 11.38
C THR A 107 6.40 0.71 11.12
N ALA A 108 5.81 -0.46 11.38
CA ALA A 108 6.37 -1.75 11.00
C ALA A 108 5.25 -2.64 10.49
N GLY A 109 5.45 -3.28 9.34
CA GLY A 109 4.41 -4.09 8.72
C GLY A 109 4.96 -5.06 7.69
N LEU A 110 4.05 -5.82 7.13
CA LEU A 110 4.27 -6.77 6.06
C LEU A 110 3.21 -6.55 4.98
N THR A 111 3.58 -6.78 3.73
CA THR A 111 2.68 -6.82 2.58
C THR A 111 2.91 -8.13 1.84
N TYR A 112 1.84 -8.88 1.60
CA TYR A 112 1.85 -10.06 0.74
C TYR A 112 1.18 -9.71 -0.58
N TYR A 113 1.95 -9.80 -1.66
CA TYR A 113 1.52 -9.62 -3.03
C TYR A 113 1.00 -10.94 -3.57
N TYR A 114 -0.24 -10.97 -4.00
CA TYR A 114 -0.87 -12.13 -4.60
C TYR A 114 -1.44 -11.77 -5.98
N TYR A 115 -0.92 -12.43 -6.99
CA TYR A 115 -1.33 -12.21 -8.38
C TYR A 115 -2.25 -13.34 -8.84
N TYR A 116 -3.49 -12.97 -9.17
CA TYR A 116 -4.49 -13.91 -9.68
C TYR A 116 -4.42 -13.97 -11.21
N ASP A 117 -4.57 -15.19 -11.76
CA ASP A 117 -4.59 -15.48 -13.20
C ASP A 117 -3.33 -15.05 -13.96
N ILE A 118 -2.19 -15.12 -13.30
CA ILE A 118 -0.87 -14.94 -13.88
C ILE A 118 -0.19 -16.30 -13.95
N ASP A 119 0.30 -16.66 -15.12
CA ASP A 119 0.87 -17.99 -15.40
C ASP A 119 2.29 -18.20 -14.82
N THR A 120 2.64 -17.48 -13.75
CA THR A 120 3.92 -17.64 -13.06
C THR A 120 3.71 -17.83 -11.56
N SER A 121 4.12 -19.02 -11.07
CA SER A 121 4.05 -19.34 -9.63
C SER A 121 4.93 -18.44 -8.76
N ASP A 122 5.86 -17.74 -9.36
CA ASP A 122 6.92 -16.94 -8.72
C ASP A 122 6.58 -15.44 -8.69
N ALA A 123 5.34 -15.05 -9.08
CA ALA A 123 4.93 -13.65 -9.02
C ALA A 123 4.55 -13.20 -7.60
N ASN A 124 4.04 -14.13 -6.77
CA ASN A 124 3.63 -13.82 -5.41
C ASN A 124 4.85 -13.55 -4.53
N GLY A 125 4.76 -12.58 -3.62
CA GLY A 125 5.91 -12.21 -2.80
C GLY A 125 5.52 -11.56 -1.48
N LEU A 126 6.45 -11.61 -0.54
CA LEU A 126 6.33 -10.99 0.78
C LEU A 126 7.35 -9.86 0.92
N GLU A 127 6.88 -8.72 1.40
CA GLU A 127 7.70 -7.52 1.59
C GLU A 127 7.53 -6.98 3.02
N THR A 128 8.63 -6.56 3.64
CA THR A 128 8.57 -5.80 4.89
C THR A 128 8.32 -4.33 4.59
N MET A 129 7.68 -3.64 5.50
CA MET A 129 7.60 -2.18 5.51
C MET A 129 8.08 -1.66 6.86
N LEU A 130 9.08 -0.80 6.83
CA LEU A 130 9.56 -0.05 7.99
C LEU A 130 9.47 1.45 7.67
N GLY A 131 9.03 2.24 8.63
CA GLY A 131 8.91 3.67 8.44
C GLY A 131 9.20 4.46 9.71
N LEU A 132 9.66 5.67 9.50
CA LEU A 132 9.82 6.70 10.53
C LEU A 132 9.10 7.97 10.07
N SER A 133 8.45 8.65 11.00
CA SER A 133 7.86 9.97 10.77
C SER A 133 8.39 10.95 11.82
N TYR A 134 8.81 12.11 11.39
CA TYR A 134 9.20 13.20 12.26
C TYR A 134 8.51 14.49 11.82
N LYS A 135 7.53 14.95 12.60
CA LYS A 135 6.63 16.06 12.24
C LYS A 135 5.99 15.82 10.87
N ASP A 136 6.32 16.67 9.90
CA ASP A 136 5.77 16.60 8.54
C ASP A 136 6.63 15.73 7.60
N PHE A 137 7.76 15.20 8.07
CA PHE A 137 8.64 14.34 7.28
C PHE A 137 8.34 12.88 7.52
N GLY A 138 8.37 12.10 6.44
CA GLY A 138 8.26 10.65 6.47
C GLY A 138 9.36 9.98 5.67
N LEU A 139 9.84 8.85 6.16
CA LEU A 139 10.76 7.97 5.46
C LEU A 139 10.25 6.54 5.60
N THR A 140 10.08 5.84 4.50
CA THR A 140 9.73 4.41 4.51
C THR A 140 10.70 3.61 3.67
N ALA A 141 10.97 2.38 4.12
CA ALA A 141 11.70 1.36 3.37
C ALA A 141 10.83 0.11 3.27
N GLN A 142 10.66 -0.39 2.06
CA GLN A 142 9.96 -1.63 1.76
C GLN A 142 10.97 -2.59 1.15
N THR A 143 11.14 -3.77 1.75
CA THR A 143 12.18 -4.73 1.36
C THR A 143 11.57 -6.07 1.04
N LEU A 144 11.82 -6.56 -0.16
CA LEU A 144 11.39 -7.87 -0.63
C LEU A 144 12.13 -8.98 0.14
N LEU A 145 11.40 -9.99 0.62
CA LEU A 145 11.97 -11.05 1.45
C LEU A 145 12.35 -12.30 0.67
N GLU A 146 11.91 -12.40 -0.56
CA GLU A 146 12.13 -13.57 -1.42
C GLU A 146 12.34 -13.15 -2.88
N ASP A 147 12.96 -14.04 -3.67
CA ASP A 147 13.08 -13.83 -5.11
C ASP A 147 11.71 -14.06 -5.77
N VAL A 148 11.32 -13.13 -6.61
CA VAL A 148 10.06 -13.18 -7.37
C VAL A 148 10.33 -12.82 -8.83
N SER A 149 9.36 -13.03 -9.71
CA SER A 149 9.52 -12.72 -11.15
C SER A 149 9.80 -11.25 -11.45
N TRP A 150 9.47 -10.34 -10.53
CA TRP A 150 9.60 -8.89 -10.68
C TRP A 150 10.63 -8.23 -9.74
N GLY A 151 11.38 -9.01 -8.94
CA GLY A 151 12.39 -8.52 -8.02
C GLY A 151 13.16 -9.62 -7.30
N ASN A 152 14.18 -9.24 -6.52
CA ASN A 152 15.02 -10.18 -5.80
C ASN A 152 14.91 -9.94 -4.29
N ALA A 153 15.17 -10.98 -3.50
CA ALA A 153 15.29 -10.86 -2.06
C ALA A 153 16.32 -9.77 -1.69
N GLY A 154 15.90 -8.83 -0.84
CA GLY A 154 16.71 -7.68 -0.44
C GLY A 154 16.52 -6.43 -1.29
N ASP A 155 15.84 -6.48 -2.44
CA ASP A 155 15.47 -5.29 -3.19
C ASP A 155 14.64 -4.37 -2.29
N THR A 156 15.07 -3.12 -2.19
CA THR A 156 14.48 -2.17 -1.24
C THR A 156 14.05 -0.88 -1.93
N TYR A 157 12.77 -0.58 -1.79
CA TYR A 157 12.21 0.70 -2.20
C TYR A 157 12.20 1.67 -1.02
N ILE A 158 12.79 2.84 -1.21
CA ILE A 158 12.83 3.92 -0.21
C ILE A 158 11.99 5.09 -0.70
N LYS A 159 11.06 5.56 0.14
CA LYS A 159 10.24 6.73 -0.12
C LYS A 159 10.43 7.76 0.99
N ALA A 160 10.76 9.00 0.60
CA ALA A 160 10.73 10.16 1.48
C ALA A 160 9.49 11.01 1.12
N SER A 161 8.87 11.60 2.13
CA SER A 161 7.70 12.48 1.98
C SER A 161 7.81 13.69 2.91
N TYR A 162 7.19 14.81 2.47
CA TYR A 162 7.07 16.06 3.21
C TYR A 162 5.69 16.67 2.97
#